data_4007d510634dfe8384c4abcaa080e54b
#
_entry.id   4007d510634dfe8384c4abcaa080e54b
#
_cell.length_a   1.000
_cell.length_b   1.000
_cell.length_c   1.000
_cell.angle_alpha   90.00
_cell.angle_beta   90.00
_cell.angle_gamma   90.00
#
_symmetry.space_group_name_H-M   'P 1'
#
loop_
_entity.id
_entity.type
_entity.pdbx_description
1 polymer ?
#
loop_
_entity_poly.entity_id
_entity_poly.type
_entity_poly.pdbx_seq_one_letter_code
_entity_poly.pdbx_strand_id
1 'polypeptide(L)'
;GGMSNAMPIIAKIAMKPIPTLIKSLRSVDIHTKEKKDAHKERTDSCAVPAASIIAESMMCIVLADVILEKFGGDSLKQLRAHLKASAKY
;
A
#
# COMPACT_ATOMS: atom_id res chain seq x y z
N GLY A 1 -6.61 -21.07 0.51
CA GLY A 1 -6.30 -21.89 -0.65
C GLY A 1 -5.76 -21.10 -1.84
N GLY A 2 -5.48 -19.81 -1.72
CA GLY A 2 -4.92 -19.00 -2.79
C GLY A 2 -5.89 -18.70 -3.94
N MET A 3 -7.17 -18.90 -3.71
CA MET A 3 -8.21 -18.67 -4.73
C MET A 3 -9.15 -17.56 -4.27
N SER A 4 -9.56 -16.70 -5.18
CA SER A 4 -10.61 -15.75 -4.89
C SER A 4 -11.98 -16.45 -4.94
N ASN A 5 -12.96 -15.89 -4.24
CA ASN A 5 -14.29 -16.49 -4.09
C ASN A 5 -15.39 -15.63 -4.72
N ALA A 6 -15.05 -14.79 -5.69
CA ALA A 6 -15.96 -13.84 -6.34
C ALA A 6 -16.52 -12.76 -5.41
N MET A 7 -16.00 -12.65 -4.18
CA MET A 7 -16.33 -11.57 -3.25
C MET A 7 -15.32 -10.43 -3.40
N PRO A 8 -15.62 -9.24 -2.84
CA PRO A 8 -14.63 -8.18 -2.82
C PRO A 8 -13.31 -8.61 -2.18
N ILE A 9 -12.20 -8.20 -2.76
CA ILE A 9 -10.88 -8.50 -2.22
C ILE A 9 -10.55 -7.45 -1.17
N ILE A 10 -10.33 -7.92 0.07
CA ILE A 10 -10.02 -7.04 1.20
C ILE A 10 -8.60 -7.35 1.67
N ALA A 11 -7.77 -6.32 1.71
CA ALA A 11 -6.44 -6.41 2.28
C ALA A 11 -6.36 -5.47 3.48
N LYS A 12 -5.91 -6.01 4.61
CA LYS A 12 -5.69 -5.22 5.82
C LYS A 12 -4.20 -4.99 5.99
N ILE A 13 -3.84 -3.75 6.21
CA ILE A 13 -2.46 -3.35 6.43
C ILE A 13 -2.34 -2.63 7.77
N ALA A 14 -1.21 -2.79 8.41
CA ALA A 14 -0.88 -2.07 9.63
C ALA A 14 0.26 -1.10 9.31
N MET A 15 0.07 0.15 9.64
CA MET A 15 1.05 1.18 9.37
C MET A 15 1.82 1.50 10.64
N LYS A 16 3.13 1.37 10.58
CA LYS A 16 3.99 1.76 11.69
C LYS A 16 3.92 3.28 11.89
N PRO A 17 3.96 3.76 13.12
CA PRO A 17 4.06 5.20 13.35
C PRO A 17 5.31 5.76 12.70
N ILE A 18 5.25 7.04 12.35
CA ILE A 18 6.44 7.76 11.87
C ILE A 18 7.49 7.72 12.98
N PRO A 19 8.77 7.40 12.65
CA PRO A 19 9.80 7.21 13.68
C PRO A 19 10.12 8.46 14.48
N THR A 20 9.77 9.66 13.98
CA THR A 20 9.90 10.91 14.73
C THR A 20 8.55 11.29 15.31
N LEU A 21 8.52 11.57 16.60
CA LEU A 21 7.31 11.95 17.33
C LEU A 21 7.24 13.47 17.47
N ILE A 22 6.01 14.02 17.50
CA ILE A 22 5.80 15.43 17.81
C ILE A 22 6.39 15.72 19.21
N LYS A 23 6.17 14.81 20.16
CA LYS A 23 6.79 14.85 21.49
C LYS A 23 8.09 14.05 21.43
N SER A 24 9.21 14.73 21.31
CA SER A 24 10.50 14.09 21.18
C SER A 24 10.94 13.39 22.46
N LEU A 25 11.70 12.32 22.29
CA LEU A 25 12.36 11.63 23.40
C LEU A 25 13.74 12.24 23.64
N ARG A 26 14.23 12.08 24.87
CA ARG A 26 15.57 12.58 25.20
C ARG A 26 16.64 11.72 24.52
N SER A 27 17.63 12.39 23.97
CA SER A 27 18.81 11.76 23.44
C SER A 27 20.05 12.47 23.98
N VAL A 28 21.23 11.95 23.69
CA VAL A 28 22.49 12.50 24.16
C VAL A 28 23.31 12.99 22.97
N ASP A 29 23.82 14.21 23.06
CA ASP A 29 24.74 14.73 22.05
C ASP A 29 26.07 13.98 22.20
N ILE A 30 26.54 13.40 21.10
CA ILE A 30 27.78 12.61 21.08
C ILE A 30 29.01 13.47 21.39
N HIS A 31 29.02 14.72 20.96
CA HIS A 31 30.17 15.61 21.15
C HIS A 31 30.19 16.27 22.53
N THR A 32 29.05 16.77 22.99
CA THR A 32 28.98 17.48 24.28
C THR A 32 28.55 16.58 25.42
N LYS A 33 28.01 15.41 25.12
CA LYS A 33 27.42 14.46 26.08
C LYS A 33 26.29 15.05 26.90
N GLU A 34 25.69 16.13 26.41
CA GLU A 34 24.51 16.73 27.03
C GLU A 34 23.26 16.02 26.58
N LYS A 35 22.24 15.98 27.46
CA LYS A 35 20.92 15.45 27.08
C LYS A 35 20.22 16.42 26.15
N LYS A 36 19.82 15.96 25.01
CA LYS A 36 19.03 16.73 24.05
C LYS A 36 17.78 15.96 23.65
N ASP A 37 16.77 16.69 23.18
CA ASP A 37 15.63 16.05 22.57
C ASP A 37 16.06 15.42 21.24
N ALA A 38 15.50 14.27 20.92
CA ALA A 38 15.79 13.58 19.67
C ALA A 38 15.36 14.46 18.49
N HIS A 39 16.09 14.35 17.38
CA HIS A 39 15.75 15.07 16.16
C HIS A 39 14.31 14.76 15.75
N LYS A 40 13.55 15.81 15.45
CA LYS A 40 12.14 15.70 15.13
C LYS A 40 11.89 16.17 13.70
N GLU A 41 11.33 15.27 12.87
CA GLU A 41 10.82 15.59 11.57
C GLU A 41 9.32 15.93 11.66
N ARG A 42 8.83 16.59 10.61
CA ARG A 42 7.43 17.00 10.56
C ARG A 42 6.50 15.78 10.50
N THR A 43 5.61 15.65 11.49
CA THR A 43 4.67 14.54 11.61
C THR A 43 3.28 15.03 11.97
N ASP A 44 2.84 16.11 11.35
CA ASP A 44 1.64 16.84 11.77
C ASP A 44 0.33 16.14 11.45
N SER A 45 0.34 15.01 10.74
CA SER A 45 -0.90 14.33 10.41
C SER A 45 -0.70 12.81 10.32
N CYS A 46 -1.81 12.11 10.48
CA CYS A 46 -1.84 10.66 10.30
C CYS A 46 -1.78 10.32 8.81
N ALA A 47 -0.88 9.41 8.44
CA ALA A 47 -0.71 8.98 7.06
C ALA A 47 -1.61 7.79 6.67
N VAL A 48 -2.44 7.27 7.59
CA VAL A 48 -3.26 6.09 7.34
C VAL A 48 -4.24 6.28 6.18
N PRO A 49 -5.00 7.40 6.06
CA PRO A 49 -5.89 7.57 4.93
C PRO A 49 -5.16 7.60 3.58
N ALA A 50 -4.01 8.27 3.51
CA ALA A 50 -3.19 8.29 2.30
C ALA A 50 -2.62 6.91 1.99
N ALA A 51 -2.16 6.20 3.03
CA ALA A 51 -1.62 4.85 2.88
C ALA A 51 -2.66 3.87 2.35
N SER A 52 -3.93 3.99 2.75
CA SER A 52 -4.99 3.11 2.26
C SER A 52 -5.21 3.28 0.76
N ILE A 53 -5.17 4.50 0.25
CA ILE A 53 -5.31 4.79 -1.18
C ILE A 53 -4.09 4.27 -1.96
N ILE A 54 -2.89 4.45 -1.43
CA ILE A 54 -1.68 3.95 -2.04
C ILE A 54 -1.71 2.41 -2.10
N ALA A 55 -2.12 1.75 -1.03
CA ALA A 55 -2.23 0.30 -0.98
C ALA A 55 -3.26 -0.22 -1.99
N GLU A 56 -4.40 0.44 -2.11
CA GLU A 56 -5.41 0.10 -3.12
C GLU A 56 -4.85 0.23 -4.53
N SER A 57 -4.12 1.31 -4.81
CA SER A 57 -3.49 1.53 -6.11
C SER A 57 -2.47 0.45 -6.43
N MET A 58 -1.65 0.06 -5.46
CA MET A 58 -0.67 -1.02 -5.64
C MET A 58 -1.36 -2.35 -5.90
N MET A 59 -2.45 -2.64 -5.21
CA MET A 59 -3.25 -3.84 -5.45
C MET A 59 -3.83 -3.85 -6.87
N CYS A 60 -4.32 -2.71 -7.35
CA CYS A 60 -4.83 -2.58 -8.71
C CYS A 60 -3.74 -2.87 -9.76
N ILE A 61 -2.52 -2.42 -9.53
CA ILE A 61 -1.39 -2.69 -10.43
C ILE A 61 -1.10 -4.19 -10.48
N VAL A 62 -1.04 -4.85 -9.34
CA VAL A 62 -0.80 -6.29 -9.25
C VAL A 62 -1.92 -7.08 -9.93
N LEU A 63 -3.17 -6.72 -9.69
CA LEU A 63 -4.32 -7.38 -10.30
C LEU A 63 -4.36 -7.16 -11.82
N ALA A 64 -3.99 -5.96 -12.28
CA ALA A 64 -3.90 -5.67 -13.71
C ALA A 64 -2.88 -6.57 -14.40
N ASP A 65 -1.71 -6.76 -13.78
CA ASP A 65 -0.68 -7.64 -14.30
C ASP A 65 -1.16 -9.08 -14.42
N VAL A 66 -1.82 -9.59 -13.38
CA VAL A 66 -2.38 -10.95 -13.37
C VAL A 66 -3.49 -11.12 -14.42
N ILE A 67 -4.34 -10.11 -14.59
CA ILE A 67 -5.40 -10.12 -15.60
C ILE A 67 -4.80 -10.16 -17.00
N LEU A 68 -3.77 -9.37 -17.26
CA LEU A 68 -3.08 -9.37 -18.55
C LEU A 68 -2.41 -10.71 -18.81
N GLU A 69 -1.84 -11.33 -17.81
CA GLU A 69 -1.23 -12.65 -17.93
C GLU A 69 -2.25 -13.73 -18.28
N LYS A 70 -3.40 -13.71 -17.61
CA LYS A 70 -4.42 -14.74 -17.79
C LYS A 70 -5.25 -14.54 -19.07
N PHE A 71 -5.68 -13.31 -19.32
CA PHE A 71 -6.64 -13.03 -20.41
C PHE A 71 -6.00 -12.40 -21.63
N GLY A 72 -4.94 -11.62 -21.45
CA GLY A 72 -4.11 -11.11 -22.53
C GLY A 72 -4.81 -10.45 -23.69
N GLY A 73 -4.08 -10.33 -24.79
CA GLY A 73 -4.53 -9.76 -26.04
C GLY A 73 -3.73 -8.52 -26.42
N ASP A 74 -3.90 -8.10 -27.69
CA ASP A 74 -3.17 -6.94 -28.21
C ASP A 74 -3.94 -5.63 -28.00
N SER A 75 -5.16 -5.70 -27.51
CA SER A 75 -6.01 -4.53 -27.31
C SER A 75 -6.91 -4.70 -26.08
N LEU A 76 -7.38 -3.58 -25.55
CA LEU A 76 -8.35 -3.57 -24.45
C LEU A 76 -9.66 -4.27 -24.85
N LYS A 77 -10.04 -4.15 -26.12
CA LYS A 77 -11.24 -4.81 -26.64
C LYS A 77 -11.13 -6.34 -26.54
N GLN A 78 -9.99 -6.90 -26.92
CA GLN A 78 -9.73 -8.33 -26.78
C GLN A 78 -9.72 -8.77 -25.32
N LEU A 79 -9.07 -8.00 -24.45
CA LEU A 79 -9.03 -8.29 -23.02
C LEU A 79 -10.43 -8.35 -22.42
N ARG A 80 -11.28 -7.39 -22.75
CA ARG A 80 -12.67 -7.37 -22.29
C ARG A 80 -13.47 -8.55 -22.80
N ALA A 81 -13.28 -8.93 -24.05
CA ALA A 81 -13.96 -10.08 -24.65
C ALA A 81 -13.55 -11.38 -23.95
N HIS A 82 -12.27 -11.56 -23.68
CA HIS A 82 -11.76 -12.73 -22.97
C HIS A 82 -12.29 -12.81 -21.55
N LEU A 83 -12.33 -11.67 -20.86
CA LEU A 83 -12.84 -11.59 -19.50
C LEU A 83 -14.32 -11.97 -19.45
N LYS A 84 -15.14 -11.43 -20.36
CA LYS A 84 -16.56 -11.74 -20.44
C LYS A 84 -16.81 -13.21 -20.75
N ALA A 85 -16.04 -13.79 -21.64
CA ALA A 85 -16.17 -15.21 -22.01
C ALA A 85 -15.84 -16.10 -20.80
N SER A 86 -14.82 -15.75 -20.02
CA SER A 86 -14.43 -16.48 -18.82
C SER A 86 -15.42 -16.35 -17.66
N ALA A 87 -16.14 -15.25 -17.58
CA ALA A 87 -17.12 -15.02 -16.52
C ALA A 87 -18.40 -15.85 -16.68
N LYS A 88 -18.60 -16.46 -17.83
CA LYS A 88 -19.75 -17.32 -18.10
C LYS A 88 -19.37 -18.78 -17.82
N TYR A 89 -19.87 -19.30 -16.76
CA TYR A 89 -19.70 -20.72 -16.44
C TYR A 89 -20.93 -21.50 -16.83
#